data_81dcbddbb0384ccab73cd2293f44a571
#
_entry.id   81dcbddbb0384ccab73cd2293f44a571
#
_cell.length_a   1.000
_cell.length_b   1.000
_cell.length_c   1.000
_cell.angle_alpha   90.00
_cell.angle_beta   90.00
_cell.angle_gamma   90.00
#
_symmetry.space_group_name_H-M   'P 1'
#
loop_
_entity.id
_entity.type
_entity.pdbx_description
1 polymer ?
#
loop_
_entity_poly.entity_id
_entity_poly.type
_entity_poly.pdbx_seq_one_letter_code
_entity_poly.pdbx_strand_id
1 'polypeptide(L)'
;MQRRRERLYNGSDIYVVIDELADLMTTAKRQVTPLIQRLCQIGRAARVHVIAATQCPIAAVIPTPIKVNFDARLGLRTRSKQDSRNILGDAGCENLPRYGYGYYMTPEETTLYKLPMIDAADRERLINHWTGRAGRGKIKLFSRE
;
A
#
# COMPACT_ATOMS: atom_id res chain seq x y z
N MET A 1 -15.17 4.69 26.88
CA MET A 1 -14.56 5.44 25.76
C MET A 1 -14.78 4.77 24.41
N GLN A 2 -14.86 3.45 24.30
CA GLN A 2 -15.09 2.71 23.03
C GLN A 2 -16.43 3.01 22.36
N ARG A 3 -17.53 3.07 23.11
CA ARG A 3 -18.89 3.31 22.57
C ARG A 3 -19.11 4.68 21.89
N ARG A 4 -18.24 5.67 22.13
CA ARG A 4 -18.32 6.99 21.49
C ARG A 4 -17.65 7.04 20.12
N ARG A 5 -16.71 6.11 19.86
CA ARG A 5 -16.01 5.99 18.56
C ARG A 5 -16.84 5.24 17.52
N GLU A 6 -17.65 4.26 17.94
CA GLU A 6 -18.52 3.47 17.05
C GLU A 6 -19.64 4.30 16.41
N ARG A 7 -20.04 5.42 17.01
CA ARG A 7 -21.05 6.33 16.45
C ARG A 7 -20.53 7.31 15.40
N LEU A 8 -19.22 7.44 15.24
CA LEU A 8 -18.64 8.46 14.36
C LEU A 8 -18.50 8.01 12.91
N TYR A 9 -18.66 6.72 12.61
CA TYR A 9 -18.53 6.24 11.25
C TYR A 9 -19.56 5.15 10.93
N ASN A 10 -20.59 5.55 10.22
CA ASN A 10 -21.61 4.64 9.66
C ASN A 10 -21.46 4.49 8.15
N GLY A 11 -20.24 4.50 7.67
CA GLY A 11 -19.91 4.54 6.26
C GLY A 11 -19.21 3.29 5.73
N SER A 12 -18.98 3.29 4.43
CA SER A 12 -18.19 2.28 3.72
C SER A 12 -16.72 2.41 4.05
N ASP A 13 -15.93 1.34 3.85
CA ASP A 13 -14.48 1.41 3.96
C ASP A 13 -13.91 2.44 2.98
N ILE A 14 -12.90 3.18 3.43
CA ILE A 14 -12.17 4.15 2.61
C ILE A 14 -10.80 3.56 2.31
N TYR A 15 -10.46 3.47 1.03
CA TYR A 15 -9.15 3.05 0.57
C TYR A 15 -8.39 4.25 0.04
N VAL A 16 -7.24 4.55 0.64
CA VAL A 16 -6.29 5.56 0.16
C VAL A 16 -5.18 4.82 -0.58
N VAL A 17 -5.11 5.00 -1.89
CA VAL A 17 -4.11 4.34 -2.73
C VAL A 17 -3.08 5.37 -3.16
N ILE A 18 -1.80 5.09 -2.89
CA ILE A 18 -0.64 5.88 -3.27
C ILE A 18 0.17 5.03 -4.25
N ASP A 19 0.10 5.35 -5.53
CA ASP A 19 0.73 4.58 -6.60
C ASP A 19 2.26 4.68 -6.58
N GLU A 20 2.81 5.88 -6.33
CA GLU A 20 4.25 6.08 -6.14
C GLU A 20 4.53 6.96 -4.93
N LEU A 21 4.94 6.32 -3.84
CA LEU A 21 5.25 7.04 -2.58
C LEU A 21 6.47 7.95 -2.73
N ALA A 22 7.44 7.59 -3.59
CA ALA A 22 8.64 8.39 -3.80
C ALA A 22 8.33 9.81 -4.29
N ASP A 23 7.31 9.97 -5.13
CA ASP A 23 6.90 11.28 -5.63
C ASP A 23 6.42 12.19 -4.51
N LEU A 24 5.60 11.67 -3.61
CA LEU A 24 5.10 12.43 -2.47
C LEU A 24 6.22 12.75 -1.48
N MET A 25 7.13 11.80 -1.26
CA MET A 25 8.25 11.97 -0.33
C MET A 25 9.32 12.91 -0.86
N THR A 26 9.43 13.08 -2.18
CA THR A 26 10.34 14.04 -2.80
C THR A 26 9.78 15.46 -2.74
N THR A 27 8.47 15.60 -3.00
CA THR A 27 7.83 16.91 -3.17
C THR A 27 7.37 17.52 -1.84
N ALA A 28 6.83 16.70 -0.93
CA ALA A 28 6.10 17.18 0.24
C ALA A 28 6.36 16.37 1.52
N LYS A 29 7.56 15.80 1.68
CA LYS A 29 7.94 14.90 2.79
C LYS A 29 7.48 15.38 4.17
N ARG A 30 7.75 16.65 4.50
CA ARG A 30 7.43 17.23 5.82
C ARG A 30 5.93 17.23 6.12
N GLN A 31 5.11 17.40 5.10
CA GLN A 31 3.65 17.43 5.21
C GLN A 31 3.04 16.03 5.16
N VAL A 32 3.53 15.19 4.26
CA VAL A 32 2.97 13.86 3.97
C VAL A 32 3.30 12.85 5.05
N THR A 33 4.53 12.86 5.58
CA THR A 33 4.94 11.88 6.60
C THR A 33 4.00 11.85 7.81
N PRO A 34 3.69 12.96 8.50
CA PRO A 34 2.79 12.92 9.66
C PRO A 34 1.35 12.55 9.28
N LEU A 35 0.90 12.88 8.07
CA LEU A 35 -0.44 12.50 7.61
C LEU A 35 -0.56 10.99 7.38
N ILE A 36 0.42 10.38 6.70
CA ILE A 36 0.43 8.92 6.50
C ILE A 36 0.51 8.21 7.86
N GLN A 37 1.41 8.64 8.74
CA GLN A 37 1.50 8.07 10.09
C GLN A 37 0.16 8.13 10.82
N ARG A 38 -0.49 9.28 10.82
CA ARG A 38 -1.79 9.45 11.47
C ARG A 38 -2.87 8.57 10.83
N LEU A 39 -2.92 8.49 9.49
CA LEU A 39 -3.85 7.60 8.79
C LEU A 39 -3.64 6.14 9.18
N CYS A 40 -2.41 5.65 9.21
CA CYS A 40 -2.12 4.28 9.60
C CYS A 40 -2.46 4.00 11.07
N GLN A 41 -2.17 4.93 11.99
CA GLN A 41 -2.41 4.75 13.43
C GLN A 41 -3.89 4.77 13.82
N ILE A 42 -4.67 5.68 13.23
CA ILE A 42 -6.09 5.85 13.60
C ILE A 42 -7.05 5.32 12.53
N GLY A 43 -6.57 5.10 11.32
CA GLY A 43 -7.39 4.72 10.17
C GLY A 43 -8.13 3.40 10.40
N ARG A 44 -7.49 2.41 11.03
CA ARG A 44 -8.09 1.12 11.32
C ARG A 44 -9.42 1.25 12.08
N ALA A 45 -9.48 2.12 13.10
CA ALA A 45 -10.69 2.36 13.87
C ALA A 45 -11.76 3.16 13.07
N ALA A 46 -11.34 3.89 12.04
CA ALA A 46 -12.19 4.67 11.15
C ALA A 46 -12.46 3.95 9.81
N ARG A 47 -12.06 2.68 9.67
CA ARG A 47 -12.19 1.88 8.45
C ARG A 47 -11.50 2.55 7.24
N VAL A 48 -10.37 3.21 7.49
CA VAL A 48 -9.50 3.79 6.46
C VAL A 48 -8.30 2.88 6.26
N HIS A 49 -8.12 2.42 5.05
CA HIS A 49 -7.03 1.53 4.64
C HIS A 49 -6.08 2.29 3.73
N VAL A 50 -4.78 2.18 4.00
CA VAL A 50 -3.75 2.82 3.18
C VAL A 50 -2.99 1.75 2.42
N ILE A 51 -2.94 1.89 1.11
CA ILE A 51 -2.14 1.06 0.20
C ILE A 51 -1.12 1.97 -0.44
N ALA A 52 0.16 1.76 -0.18
CA ALA A 52 1.23 2.56 -0.75
C ALA A 52 2.17 1.67 -1.55
N ALA A 53 2.47 2.06 -2.78
CA ALA A 53 3.46 1.42 -3.62
C ALA A 53 4.64 2.36 -3.89
N THR A 54 5.78 1.80 -4.23
CA THR A 54 6.94 2.54 -4.71
C THR A 54 7.88 1.66 -5.51
N GLN A 55 8.45 2.22 -6.55
CA GLN A 55 9.54 1.62 -7.32
C GLN A 55 10.92 1.97 -6.76
N CYS A 56 10.99 2.89 -5.78
CA CYS A 56 12.23 3.37 -5.18
C CYS A 56 12.25 3.11 -3.66
N PRO A 57 12.56 1.87 -3.22
CA PRO A 57 12.47 1.50 -1.81
C PRO A 57 13.70 1.91 -0.99
N ILE A 58 14.12 3.16 -1.12
CA ILE A 58 15.23 3.72 -0.32
C ILE A 58 14.73 4.30 1.00
N ALA A 59 15.60 4.38 2.00
CA ALA A 59 15.26 4.90 3.33
C ALA A 59 14.73 6.35 3.31
N ALA A 60 15.10 7.15 2.31
CA ALA A 60 14.58 8.51 2.13
C ALA A 60 13.10 8.53 1.76
N VAL A 61 12.63 7.49 1.02
CA VAL A 61 11.25 7.32 0.56
C VAL A 61 10.43 6.55 1.59
N ILE A 62 10.99 5.50 2.18
CA ILE A 62 10.34 4.69 3.21
C ILE A 62 11.08 4.89 4.54
N PRO A 63 10.99 6.06 5.18
CA PRO A 63 11.63 6.29 6.46
C PRO A 63 10.98 5.42 7.55
N THR A 64 11.76 5.10 8.59
CA THR A 64 11.32 4.26 9.71
C THR A 64 9.95 4.65 10.26
N PRO A 65 9.63 5.94 10.48
CA PRO A 65 8.32 6.33 10.99
C PRO A 65 7.14 5.97 10.08
N ILE A 66 7.35 5.82 8.80
CA ILE A 66 6.33 5.30 7.86
C ILE A 66 6.34 3.77 7.91
N LYS A 67 7.53 3.16 7.78
CA LYS A 67 7.70 1.71 7.69
C LYS A 67 7.04 0.94 8.84
N VAL A 68 7.17 1.42 10.07
CA VAL A 68 6.62 0.77 11.27
C VAL A 68 5.09 0.78 11.37
N ASN A 69 4.42 1.57 10.53
CA ASN A 69 2.97 1.65 10.50
C ASN A 69 2.33 0.82 9.37
N PHE A 70 3.16 0.17 8.55
CA PHE A 70 2.71 -0.77 7.53
C PHE A 70 3.04 -2.19 8.00
N ASP A 71 2.08 -2.85 8.64
CA ASP A 71 2.24 -4.20 9.17
C ASP A 71 2.36 -5.23 8.04
N ALA A 72 1.57 -5.08 6.99
CA ALA A 72 1.64 -5.92 5.81
C ALA A 72 2.50 -5.28 4.72
N ARG A 73 3.43 -6.05 4.14
CA ARG A 73 4.32 -5.58 3.08
C ARG A 73 4.46 -6.64 1.99
N LEU A 74 4.45 -6.18 0.76
CA LEU A 74 4.71 -7.02 -0.41
C LEU A 74 6.00 -6.56 -1.08
N GLY A 75 7.03 -7.39 -1.01
CA GLY A 75 8.30 -7.20 -1.69
C GLY A 75 8.35 -8.00 -2.98
N LEU A 76 8.31 -7.35 -4.13
CA LEU A 76 8.61 -7.95 -5.41
C LEU A 76 10.14 -7.99 -5.62
N ARG A 77 10.59 -8.56 -6.74
CA ARG A 77 12.02 -8.63 -7.05
C ARG A 77 12.66 -7.24 -6.99
N THR A 78 13.71 -7.11 -6.19
CA THR A 78 14.51 -5.89 -6.05
C THR A 78 15.83 -6.00 -6.80
N ARG A 79 16.53 -4.85 -6.97
CA ARG A 79 17.85 -4.79 -7.58
C ARG A 79 18.97 -5.19 -6.61
N SER A 80 18.77 -4.93 -5.34
CA SER A 80 19.79 -5.14 -4.31
C SER A 80 19.22 -5.73 -3.03
N LYS A 81 20.11 -6.33 -2.22
CA LYS A 81 19.80 -6.75 -0.84
C LYS A 81 19.37 -5.59 0.04
N GLN A 82 19.90 -4.39 -0.20
CA GLN A 82 19.53 -3.21 0.58
C GLN A 82 18.09 -2.81 0.30
N ASP A 83 17.64 -2.86 -0.95
CA ASP A 83 16.25 -2.58 -1.31
C ASP A 83 15.30 -3.59 -0.65
N SER A 84 15.66 -4.88 -0.67
CA SER A 84 14.91 -5.92 0.03
C SER A 84 14.77 -5.61 1.53
N ARG A 85 15.87 -5.26 2.20
CA ARG A 85 15.86 -4.88 3.62
C ARG A 85 15.04 -3.63 3.89
N ASN A 86 15.05 -2.68 2.97
CA ASN A 86 14.25 -1.47 3.12
C ASN A 86 12.75 -1.77 3.07
N ILE A 87 12.32 -2.77 2.30
CA ILE A 87 10.92 -3.19 2.22
C ILE A 87 10.55 -4.13 3.37
N LEU A 88 11.21 -5.29 3.43
CA LEU A 88 10.82 -6.39 4.32
C LEU A 88 11.52 -6.37 5.68
N GLY A 89 12.69 -5.74 5.77
CA GLY A 89 13.58 -5.87 6.93
C GLY A 89 14.71 -6.86 6.67
N ASP A 90 14.52 -7.81 5.76
CA ASP A 90 15.47 -8.86 5.41
C ASP A 90 15.83 -8.88 3.92
N ALA A 91 16.96 -9.53 3.60
CA ALA A 91 17.36 -9.83 2.24
C ALA A 91 16.51 -11.00 1.70
N GLY A 92 16.42 -11.10 0.37
CA GLY A 92 15.72 -12.21 -0.29
C GLY A 92 15.02 -11.81 -1.57
N CYS A 93 14.41 -10.61 -1.61
CA CYS A 93 13.71 -10.13 -2.81
C CYS A 93 14.64 -10.02 -4.04
N GLU A 94 15.91 -9.76 -3.85
CA GLU A 94 16.91 -9.71 -4.94
C GLU A 94 17.10 -11.05 -5.66
N ASN A 95 16.81 -12.15 -4.97
CA ASN A 95 16.93 -13.51 -5.51
C ASN A 95 15.63 -14.03 -6.13
N LEU A 96 14.53 -13.29 -6.04
CA LEU A 96 13.26 -13.71 -6.60
C LEU A 96 13.33 -13.88 -8.11
N PRO A 97 12.68 -14.91 -8.68
CA PRO A 97 12.50 -15.01 -10.12
C PRO A 97 11.78 -13.77 -10.67
N ARG A 98 11.93 -13.53 -11.97
CA ARG A 98 11.11 -12.51 -12.66
C ARG A 98 9.67 -12.97 -12.76
N TYR A 99 8.77 -12.03 -13.09
CA TYR A 99 7.37 -12.27 -13.42
C TYR A 99 6.49 -12.72 -12.24
N GLY A 100 6.28 -11.79 -11.32
CA GLY A 100 5.20 -11.86 -10.34
C GLY A 100 5.52 -12.63 -9.06
N TYR A 101 6.74 -13.09 -8.86
CA TYR A 101 7.13 -13.61 -7.55
C TYR A 101 7.32 -12.49 -6.55
N GLY A 102 6.84 -12.69 -5.33
CA GLY A 102 6.96 -11.75 -4.23
C GLY A 102 6.90 -12.41 -2.87
N TYR A 103 7.50 -11.76 -1.89
CA TYR A 103 7.31 -12.09 -0.48
C TYR A 103 6.23 -11.19 0.10
N TYR A 104 5.20 -11.80 0.67
CA TYR A 104 4.21 -11.11 1.49
C TYR A 104 4.56 -11.32 2.95
N MET A 105 4.82 -10.24 3.65
CA MET A 105 5.19 -10.21 5.05
C MET A 105 4.05 -9.62 5.87
N THR A 106 3.71 -10.31 6.93
CA THR A 106 2.87 -9.83 8.03
C THR A 106 3.67 -9.88 9.33
N PRO A 107 3.14 -9.39 10.47
CA PRO A 107 3.80 -9.55 11.76
C PRO A 107 4.01 -11.01 12.18
N GLU A 108 3.17 -11.93 11.65
CA GLU A 108 3.18 -13.34 12.02
C GLU A 108 4.12 -14.17 11.13
N GLU A 109 4.17 -13.85 9.83
CA GLU A 109 4.91 -14.68 8.88
C GLU A 109 5.35 -13.92 7.63
N THR A 110 6.28 -14.53 6.90
CA THR A 110 6.65 -14.11 5.54
C THR A 110 6.44 -15.27 4.59
N THR A 111 5.58 -15.10 3.60
CA THR A 111 5.19 -16.13 2.64
C THR A 111 5.60 -15.76 1.23
N LEU A 112 6.13 -16.74 0.48
CA LEU A 112 6.43 -16.59 -0.94
C LEU A 112 5.15 -16.76 -1.76
N TYR A 113 4.86 -15.79 -2.62
CA TYR A 113 3.73 -15.80 -3.54
C TYR A 113 4.17 -15.69 -4.99
N LYS A 114 3.36 -16.28 -5.85
CA LYS A 114 3.40 -16.00 -7.28
C LYS A 114 2.09 -15.29 -7.64
N LEU A 115 2.20 -14.01 -7.96
CA LEU A 115 1.07 -13.20 -8.40
C LEU A 115 0.73 -13.52 -9.86
N PRO A 116 -0.57 -13.59 -10.21
CA PRO A 116 -0.97 -13.74 -11.59
C PRO A 116 -0.56 -12.53 -12.42
N MET A 117 -0.26 -12.75 -13.68
CA MET A 117 -0.11 -11.67 -14.64
C MET A 117 -1.51 -11.15 -14.98
N ILE A 118 -1.69 -9.84 -14.87
CA ILE A 118 -2.93 -9.15 -15.25
C ILE A 118 -2.63 -8.35 -16.51
N ASP A 119 -3.20 -8.77 -17.63
CA ASP A 119 -3.10 -8.04 -18.90
C ASP A 119 -4.12 -6.89 -18.98
N ALA A 120 -4.12 -6.17 -20.11
CA ALA A 120 -5.02 -5.04 -20.32
C ALA A 120 -6.51 -5.48 -20.35
N ALA A 121 -6.81 -6.64 -20.92
CA ALA A 121 -8.16 -7.17 -21.01
C ALA A 121 -8.66 -7.65 -19.64
N ASP A 122 -7.80 -8.30 -18.86
CA ASP A 122 -8.09 -8.68 -17.47
C ASP A 122 -8.41 -7.47 -16.61
N ARG A 123 -7.59 -6.42 -16.72
CA ARG A 123 -7.80 -5.15 -16.02
C ARG A 123 -9.15 -4.54 -16.35
N GLU A 124 -9.50 -4.48 -17.64
CA GLU A 124 -10.77 -3.92 -18.08
C GLU A 124 -11.96 -4.74 -17.57
N ARG A 125 -11.87 -6.06 -17.63
CA ARG A 125 -12.88 -6.97 -17.07
C ARG A 125 -13.07 -6.76 -15.56
N LEU A 126 -11.98 -6.60 -14.82
CA LEU A 126 -12.04 -6.35 -13.37
C LEU A 126 -12.67 -4.99 -13.07
N ILE A 127 -12.28 -3.94 -13.79
CA ILE A 127 -12.87 -2.60 -13.64
C ILE A 127 -14.37 -2.65 -13.89
N ASN A 128 -14.79 -3.23 -15.03
CA ASN A 128 -16.20 -3.34 -15.40
C ASN A 128 -17.00 -4.18 -14.38
N HIS A 129 -16.42 -5.28 -13.88
CA HIS A 129 -17.06 -6.09 -12.88
C HIS A 129 -17.34 -5.33 -11.58
N TRP A 130 -16.35 -4.56 -11.10
CA TRP A 130 -16.50 -3.83 -9.84
C TRP A 130 -17.26 -2.52 -9.99
N THR A 131 -17.11 -1.79 -11.09
CA THR A 131 -17.87 -0.56 -11.36
C THR A 131 -19.33 -0.84 -11.71
N GLY A 132 -19.61 -1.93 -12.43
CA GLY A 132 -20.98 -2.38 -12.72
C GLY A 132 -21.75 -2.84 -11.46
N ARG A 133 -21.07 -3.36 -10.44
CA ARG A 133 -21.62 -3.68 -9.12
C ARG A 133 -21.70 -2.48 -8.19
N ALA A 134 -20.80 -1.50 -8.38
CA ALA A 134 -20.66 -0.33 -7.52
C ALA A 134 -21.69 0.77 -7.82
N GLY A 135 -22.90 0.44 -8.24
CA GLY A 135 -23.97 1.41 -8.49
C GLY A 135 -24.27 2.38 -7.35
N ARG A 136 -23.41 2.45 -6.31
CA ARG A 136 -23.52 3.36 -5.17
C ARG A 136 -22.18 3.92 -4.66
N GLY A 137 -21.04 3.55 -5.23
CA GLY A 137 -19.72 4.05 -4.82
C GLY A 137 -19.15 5.07 -5.81
N LYS A 138 -18.88 6.29 -5.37
CA LYS A 138 -18.17 7.28 -6.20
C LYS A 138 -16.67 7.02 -6.10
N ILE A 139 -16.06 6.53 -7.18
CA ILE A 139 -14.60 6.52 -7.31
C ILE A 139 -14.18 7.95 -7.64
N LYS A 140 -13.50 8.62 -6.71
CA LYS A 140 -12.85 9.90 -6.98
C LYS A 140 -11.41 9.61 -7.41
N LEU A 141 -11.13 9.78 -8.68
CA LEU A 141 -9.77 9.80 -9.19
C LEU A 141 -9.23 11.23 -9.02
N PHE A 142 -8.17 11.38 -8.26
CA PHE A 142 -7.40 12.61 -8.21
C PHE A 142 -6.26 12.47 -9.22
N SER A 143 -6.43 13.04 -10.42
CA SER A 143 -5.32 13.25 -11.37
C SER A 143 -4.63 14.57 -11.01
N ARG A 144 -3.30 14.62 -11.15
CA ARG A 144 -2.58 15.89 -11.18
C ARG A 144 -2.98 16.63 -12.47
N GLU A 145 -3.47 17.85 -12.34
CA GLU A 145 -3.31 18.90 -13.35
C GLU A 145 -1.93 19.51 -13.20
#